data_c3ddd7cd0246ba0c71c8f5e74705cc96
#
_entry.id   c3ddd7cd0246ba0c71c8f5e74705cc96
#
_cell.length_a   1.000
_cell.length_b   1.000
_cell.length_c   1.000
_cell.angle_alpha   90.00
_cell.angle_beta   90.00
_cell.angle_gamma   90.00
#
_symmetry.space_group_name_H-M   'P 1'
#
loop_
_entity.id
_entity.type
_entity.pdbx_description
1 polymer ?
#
loop_
_entity_poly.entity_id
_entity_poly.type
_entity_poly.pdbx_seq_one_letter_code
_entity_poly.pdbx_strand_id
1 'polypeptide(L)'
;LKGGDPFVFGRGGEEAEALADAGIAFEVVPGVTSAVAAPAYAGIPLSHRRLTATIAFVTGHEDPDKPESGIDWAALARGIGTLVFFMGVKTLPAIASALIGHGRDPQTPAAVVHWGTTPRQRTVTGTLADIAERARQAGVRPPALVVVGEVVRLRERLNWFEWRPLFGRRIVVTRARE
;
A
#
# COMPACT_ATOMS: atom_id res chain seq x y z
N LEU A 1 -8.30 -19.80 -0.33
CA LEU A 1 -7.12 -19.23 -1.00
C LEU A 1 -7.24 -17.71 -1.00
N LYS A 2 -6.18 -17.02 -0.59
CA LYS A 2 -6.10 -15.54 -0.52
C LYS A 2 -5.02 -15.02 -1.48
N GLY A 3 -5.18 -13.81 -1.97
CA GLY A 3 -4.12 -13.08 -2.66
C GLY A 3 -3.28 -12.31 -1.64
N GLY A 4 -1.98 -12.57 -1.57
CA GLY A 4 -1.11 -12.01 -0.57
C GLY A 4 -1.03 -12.83 0.71
N ASP A 5 -0.81 -12.18 1.85
CA ASP A 5 -0.76 -12.85 3.16
C ASP A 5 -2.17 -12.95 3.76
N PRO A 6 -2.60 -14.12 4.25
CA PRO A 6 -3.96 -14.30 4.79
C PRO A 6 -4.20 -13.52 6.09
N PHE A 7 -3.16 -13.28 6.89
CA PHE A 7 -3.27 -12.61 8.20
C PHE A 7 -2.98 -11.11 8.17
N VAL A 8 -2.63 -10.55 6.99
CA VAL A 8 -2.43 -9.10 6.83
C VAL A 8 -3.60 -8.50 6.05
N PHE A 9 -4.59 -7.98 6.75
CA PHE A 9 -5.85 -7.43 6.21
C PHE A 9 -6.58 -8.36 5.22
N GLY A 10 -6.37 -9.69 5.39
CA GLY A 10 -6.96 -10.73 4.56
C GLY A 10 -8.12 -11.48 5.22
N ARG A 11 -8.50 -11.10 6.44
CA ARG A 11 -9.55 -11.75 7.26
C ARG A 11 -9.26 -13.24 7.52
N GLY A 12 -7.99 -13.65 7.44
CA GLY A 12 -7.60 -15.02 7.74
C GLY A 12 -7.76 -15.39 9.21
N GLY A 13 -7.69 -14.39 10.11
CA GLY A 13 -7.92 -14.58 11.54
C GLY A 13 -9.34 -15.07 11.80
N GLU A 14 -10.35 -14.36 11.32
CA GLU A 14 -11.76 -14.72 11.51
C GLU A 14 -12.11 -16.09 10.89
N GLU A 15 -11.50 -16.41 9.74
CA GLU A 15 -11.67 -17.73 9.11
C GLU A 15 -11.02 -18.85 9.94
N ALA A 16 -9.83 -18.60 10.51
CA ALA A 16 -9.13 -19.54 11.35
C ALA A 16 -9.90 -19.76 12.70
N GLU A 17 -10.43 -18.70 13.29
CA GLU A 17 -11.29 -18.77 14.48
C GLU A 17 -12.52 -19.67 14.22
N ALA A 18 -13.23 -19.44 13.11
CA ALA A 18 -14.39 -20.24 12.74
C ALA A 18 -14.06 -21.74 12.55
N LEU A 19 -12.88 -22.05 11.98
CA LEU A 19 -12.42 -23.43 11.83
C LEU A 19 -12.07 -24.06 13.20
N ALA A 20 -11.39 -23.29 14.06
CA ALA A 20 -11.04 -23.75 15.40
C ALA A 20 -12.29 -24.04 16.24
N ASP A 21 -13.28 -23.17 16.20
CA ASP A 21 -14.56 -23.35 16.90
C ASP A 21 -15.32 -24.60 16.41
N ALA A 22 -15.18 -24.91 15.12
CA ALA A 22 -15.75 -26.12 14.52
C ALA A 22 -14.91 -27.39 14.75
N GLY A 23 -13.77 -27.30 15.45
CA GLY A 23 -12.85 -28.43 15.65
C GLY A 23 -12.16 -28.93 14.37
N ILE A 24 -12.07 -28.09 13.34
CA ILE A 24 -11.46 -28.40 12.07
C ILE A 24 -9.97 -28.00 12.10
N ALA A 25 -9.08 -28.96 11.84
CA ALA A 25 -7.66 -28.68 11.72
C ALA A 25 -7.38 -27.84 10.47
N PHE A 26 -6.48 -26.87 10.59
CA PHE A 26 -6.08 -26.01 9.48
C PHE A 26 -4.59 -25.69 9.55
N GLU A 27 -4.03 -25.26 8.45
CA GLU A 27 -2.68 -24.71 8.33
C GLU A 27 -2.71 -23.33 7.70
N VAL A 28 -1.80 -22.46 8.13
CA VAL A 28 -1.62 -21.13 7.54
C VAL A 28 -0.32 -21.09 6.77
N VAL A 29 -0.43 -20.86 5.47
CA VAL A 29 0.73 -20.65 4.61
C VAL A 29 0.91 -19.14 4.42
N PRO A 30 1.97 -18.52 4.97
CA PRO A 30 2.25 -17.11 4.78
C PRO A 30 2.43 -16.73 3.32
N GLY A 31 2.05 -15.51 2.98
CA GLY A 31 2.20 -14.97 1.64
C GLY A 31 2.89 -13.60 1.64
N VAL A 32 3.20 -13.09 0.46
CA VAL A 32 3.74 -11.73 0.33
C VAL A 32 2.57 -10.75 0.26
N THR A 33 2.38 -9.99 1.32
CA THR A 33 1.36 -8.94 1.36
C THR A 33 1.62 -7.86 0.30
N SER A 34 0.55 -7.30 -0.26
CA SER A 34 0.65 -6.19 -1.22
C SER A 34 1.34 -4.96 -0.62
N ALA A 35 1.28 -4.78 0.71
CA ALA A 35 2.00 -3.69 1.40
C ALA A 35 3.53 -3.80 1.26
N VAL A 36 4.06 -4.99 1.02
CA VAL A 36 5.48 -5.21 0.76
C VAL A 36 5.76 -5.27 -0.75
N ALA A 37 4.95 -6.04 -1.47
CA ALA A 37 5.20 -6.28 -2.89
C ALA A 37 5.02 -5.03 -3.77
N ALA A 38 3.94 -4.28 -3.60
CA ALA A 38 3.66 -3.13 -4.47
C ALA A 38 4.68 -1.99 -4.31
N PRO A 39 5.08 -1.57 -3.09
CA PRO A 39 6.17 -0.60 -2.93
C PRO A 39 7.50 -1.09 -3.50
N ALA A 40 7.86 -2.36 -3.31
CA ALA A 40 9.08 -2.93 -3.86
C ALA A 40 9.12 -2.83 -5.40
N TYR A 41 8.02 -3.15 -6.07
CA TYR A 41 7.88 -3.00 -7.52
C TYR A 41 7.79 -1.53 -7.96
N ALA A 42 7.37 -0.64 -7.08
CA ALA A 42 7.42 0.80 -7.32
C ALA A 42 8.81 1.42 -7.05
N GLY A 43 9.79 0.63 -6.61
CA GLY A 43 11.13 1.14 -6.25
C GLY A 43 11.13 1.95 -4.94
N ILE A 44 10.21 1.64 -4.02
CA ILE A 44 10.06 2.28 -2.73
C ILE A 44 10.38 1.25 -1.63
N PRO A 45 11.58 1.25 -1.04
CA PRO A 45 11.86 0.39 0.10
C PRO A 45 11.08 0.89 1.32
N LEU A 46 10.48 -0.02 2.10
CA LEU A 46 9.69 0.35 3.27
C LEU A 46 10.54 0.76 4.46
N SER A 47 11.77 0.27 4.54
CA SER A 47 12.75 0.64 5.55
C SER A 47 14.05 1.09 4.90
N HIS A 48 14.79 1.96 5.58
CA HIS A 48 16.09 2.40 5.10
C HIS A 48 16.93 2.88 6.29
N ARG A 49 18.16 2.36 6.41
CA ARG A 49 19.03 2.61 7.58
C ARG A 49 19.14 4.08 8.01
N ARG A 50 19.12 5.01 7.05
CA ARG A 50 19.27 6.45 7.32
C ARG A 50 17.96 7.25 7.31
N LEU A 51 16.85 6.66 6.86
CA LEU A 51 15.60 7.40 6.66
C LEU A 51 14.50 6.96 7.61
N THR A 52 14.38 5.66 7.86
CA THR A 52 13.31 5.14 8.72
C THR A 52 13.62 3.76 9.25
N ALA A 53 13.35 3.56 10.54
CA ALA A 53 13.45 2.29 11.24
C ALA A 53 12.08 1.71 11.59
N THR A 54 10.99 2.45 11.35
CA THR A 54 9.64 2.07 11.73
C THR A 54 8.72 2.01 10.53
N ILE A 55 7.87 0.97 10.48
CA ILE A 55 6.87 0.77 9.43
C ILE A 55 5.55 0.44 10.11
N ALA A 56 4.46 1.05 9.65
CA ALA A 56 3.12 0.64 10.02
C ALA A 56 2.28 0.31 8.79
N PHE A 57 1.56 -0.80 8.85
CA PHE A 57 0.50 -1.17 7.94
C PHE A 57 -0.84 -0.79 8.55
N VAL A 58 -1.61 0.00 7.84
CA VAL A 58 -2.83 0.61 8.36
C VAL A 58 -3.96 0.37 7.35
N THR A 59 -5.18 0.09 7.86
CA THR A 59 -6.36 0.13 7.00
C THR A 59 -6.80 1.57 6.78
N GLY A 60 -7.04 1.96 5.55
CA GLY A 60 -7.66 3.25 5.22
C GLY A 60 -9.19 3.19 5.21
N HIS A 61 -9.75 2.05 5.54
CA HIS A 61 -11.20 1.82 5.61
C HIS A 61 -11.51 1.00 6.86
N GLU A 62 -11.96 1.67 7.90
CA GLU A 62 -12.45 1.02 9.11
C GLU A 62 -13.91 0.60 8.93
N ASP A 63 -14.36 -0.27 9.82
CA ASP A 63 -15.76 -0.67 9.90
C ASP A 63 -16.63 0.55 10.18
N PRO A 64 -17.61 0.88 9.30
CA PRO A 64 -18.47 2.05 9.49
C PRO A 64 -19.37 1.94 10.74
N ASP A 65 -19.56 0.75 11.27
CA ASP A 65 -20.36 0.52 12.47
C ASP A 65 -19.58 0.76 13.78
N LYS A 66 -18.26 1.02 13.69
CA LYS A 66 -17.47 1.40 14.86
C LYS A 66 -17.80 2.83 15.30
N PRO A 67 -18.11 3.04 16.60
CA PRO A 67 -18.44 4.36 17.12
C PRO A 67 -17.25 5.32 17.12
N GLU A 68 -16.02 4.78 17.17
CA GLU A 68 -14.77 5.56 17.18
C GLU A 68 -13.72 4.88 16.32
N SER A 69 -12.83 5.69 15.71
CA SER A 69 -11.67 5.19 14.98
C SER A 69 -10.74 4.42 15.93
N GLY A 70 -10.34 3.23 15.52
CA GLY A 70 -9.31 2.45 16.21
C GLY A 70 -7.89 2.91 15.87
N ILE A 71 -7.74 3.95 15.07
CA ILE A 71 -6.43 4.44 14.60
C ILE A 71 -5.98 5.60 15.49
N ASP A 72 -4.85 5.42 16.17
CA ASP A 72 -4.16 6.53 16.85
C ASP A 72 -3.39 7.38 15.83
N TRP A 73 -4.07 8.38 15.28
CA TRP A 73 -3.51 9.29 14.29
C TRP A 73 -2.31 10.08 14.82
N ALA A 74 -2.30 10.42 16.11
CA ALA A 74 -1.20 11.15 16.71
C ALA A 74 0.09 10.30 16.78
N ALA A 75 -0.04 9.04 17.17
CA ALA A 75 1.07 8.09 17.17
C ALA A 75 1.59 7.85 15.75
N LEU A 76 0.69 7.64 14.77
CA LEU A 76 1.08 7.44 13.37
C LEU A 76 1.77 8.67 12.78
N ALA A 77 1.27 9.86 13.05
CA ALA A 77 1.83 11.10 12.50
C ALA A 77 3.24 11.37 13.00
N ARG A 78 3.54 11.08 14.27
CA ARG A 78 4.80 11.49 14.93
C ARG A 78 5.81 10.36 15.10
N GLY A 79 5.35 9.12 15.31
CA GLY A 79 6.20 8.02 15.72
C GLY A 79 6.64 7.08 14.60
N ILE A 80 5.97 7.09 13.45
CA ILE A 80 6.18 6.09 12.40
C ILE A 80 6.82 6.72 11.17
N GLY A 81 7.99 6.22 10.76
CA GLY A 81 8.73 6.76 9.62
C GLY A 81 8.12 6.43 8.27
N THR A 82 7.61 5.20 8.08
CA THR A 82 6.91 4.78 6.86
C THR A 82 5.51 4.25 7.20
N LEU A 83 4.50 4.81 6.55
CA LEU A 83 3.12 4.36 6.65
C LEU A 83 2.69 3.75 5.32
N VAL A 84 2.00 2.61 5.36
CA VAL A 84 1.37 1.98 4.20
C VAL A 84 -0.11 1.76 4.48
N PHE A 85 -0.96 2.44 3.71
CA PHE A 85 -2.41 2.33 3.87
C PHE A 85 -3.00 1.40 2.82
N PHE A 86 -3.67 0.35 3.29
CA PHE A 86 -4.56 -0.47 2.48
C PHE A 86 -5.91 0.23 2.29
N MET A 87 -6.56 0.01 1.17
CA MET A 87 -7.91 0.52 0.89
C MET A 87 -8.07 2.04 1.07
N GLY A 88 -6.95 2.79 1.13
CA GLY A 88 -6.91 4.20 1.47
C GLY A 88 -7.19 5.17 0.32
N VAL A 89 -7.44 4.72 -0.91
CA VAL A 89 -7.55 5.64 -2.07
C VAL A 89 -8.80 6.52 -1.98
N LYS A 90 -9.93 5.96 -1.59
CA LYS A 90 -11.17 6.73 -1.44
C LYS A 90 -11.13 7.70 -0.27
N THR A 91 -10.42 7.34 0.79
CA THR A 91 -10.28 8.09 2.03
C THR A 91 -8.97 8.91 2.08
N LEU A 92 -8.20 8.94 1.00
CA LEU A 92 -6.89 9.60 0.96
C LEU A 92 -6.91 11.07 1.39
N PRO A 93 -7.90 11.89 1.01
CA PRO A 93 -8.00 13.26 1.53
C PRO A 93 -8.13 13.31 3.06
N ALA A 94 -8.94 12.43 3.64
CA ALA A 94 -9.13 12.35 5.09
C ALA A 94 -7.87 11.84 5.80
N ILE A 95 -7.20 10.81 5.24
CA ILE A 95 -5.92 10.29 5.75
C ILE A 95 -4.87 11.40 5.77
N ALA A 96 -4.70 12.13 4.67
CA ALA A 96 -3.74 13.22 4.58
C ALA A 96 -4.05 14.33 5.58
N SER A 97 -5.31 14.74 5.67
CA SER A 97 -5.77 15.75 6.63
C SER A 97 -5.53 15.33 8.09
N ALA A 98 -5.84 14.07 8.42
CA ALA A 98 -5.63 13.55 9.77
C ALA A 98 -4.14 13.54 10.15
N LEU A 99 -3.27 13.04 9.27
CA LEU A 99 -1.82 13.02 9.52
C LEU A 99 -1.25 14.44 9.70
N ILE A 100 -1.63 15.38 8.83
CA ILE A 100 -1.21 16.79 8.92
C ILE A 100 -1.75 17.42 10.20
N GLY A 101 -3.02 17.23 10.49
CA GLY A 101 -3.67 17.78 11.70
C GLY A 101 -3.03 17.29 13.01
N HIS A 102 -2.42 16.09 13.01
CA HIS A 102 -1.69 15.55 14.14
C HIS A 102 -0.17 15.81 14.09
N GLY A 103 0.26 16.70 13.19
CA GLY A 103 1.63 17.23 13.18
C GLY A 103 2.60 16.57 12.20
N ARG A 104 2.12 15.76 11.24
CA ARG A 104 2.96 15.30 10.13
C ARG A 104 3.20 16.46 9.16
N ASP A 105 4.45 16.64 8.73
CA ASP A 105 4.80 17.67 7.76
C ASP A 105 3.99 17.49 6.46
N PRO A 106 3.26 18.51 5.98
CA PRO A 106 2.56 18.47 4.70
C PRO A 106 3.48 18.17 3.50
N GLN A 107 4.78 18.47 3.61
CA GLN A 107 5.78 18.17 2.59
C GLN A 107 6.33 16.74 2.68
N THR A 108 5.87 15.92 3.63
CA THR A 108 6.24 14.50 3.69
C THR A 108 5.93 13.82 2.36
N PRO A 109 6.91 13.14 1.73
CA PRO A 109 6.69 12.44 0.48
C PRO A 109 5.61 11.36 0.59
N ALA A 110 4.79 11.26 -0.43
CA ALA A 110 3.74 10.26 -0.53
C ALA A 110 3.65 9.67 -1.94
N ALA A 111 3.22 8.42 -2.03
CA ALA A 111 2.99 7.73 -3.29
C ALA A 111 1.70 6.92 -3.25
N VAL A 112 1.05 6.81 -4.40
CA VAL A 112 -0.06 5.87 -4.61
C VAL A 112 0.35 4.87 -5.68
N VAL A 113 0.42 3.59 -5.32
CA VAL A 113 0.78 2.50 -6.24
C VAL A 113 -0.49 1.79 -6.67
N HIS A 114 -0.89 1.99 -7.91
CA HIS A 114 -2.07 1.42 -8.54
C HIS A 114 -1.70 0.18 -9.35
N TRP A 115 -2.47 -0.90 -9.26
CA TRP A 115 -2.22 -2.20 -9.91
C TRP A 115 -0.78 -2.70 -9.70
N GLY A 116 -0.24 -2.52 -8.50
CA GLY A 116 1.13 -2.89 -8.17
C GLY A 116 1.49 -4.32 -8.59
N THR A 117 2.74 -4.54 -8.99
CA THR A 117 3.32 -5.82 -9.48
C THR A 117 2.83 -6.31 -10.83
N THR A 118 1.90 -5.62 -11.46
CA THR A 118 1.35 -6.00 -12.77
C THR A 118 1.89 -5.12 -13.90
N PRO A 119 1.77 -5.55 -15.17
CA PRO A 119 2.14 -4.68 -16.31
C PRO A 119 1.29 -3.40 -16.43
N ARG A 120 0.24 -3.26 -15.64
CA ARG A 120 -0.61 -2.06 -15.55
C ARG A 120 -0.25 -1.15 -14.40
N GLN A 121 0.83 -1.45 -13.67
CA GLN A 121 1.25 -0.63 -12.54
C GLN A 121 1.43 0.83 -12.96
N ARG A 122 0.90 1.72 -12.14
CA ARG A 122 1.14 3.16 -12.22
C ARG A 122 1.41 3.68 -10.83
N THR A 123 2.44 4.46 -10.68
CA THR A 123 2.79 5.08 -9.41
C THR A 123 2.67 6.59 -9.53
N VAL A 124 1.81 7.18 -8.72
CA VAL A 124 1.68 8.64 -8.58
C VAL A 124 2.46 9.06 -7.34
N THR A 125 3.33 10.03 -7.48
CA THR A 125 4.11 10.60 -6.37
C THR A 125 3.76 12.06 -6.14
N GLY A 126 3.94 12.51 -4.91
CA GLY A 126 3.72 13.87 -4.49
C GLY A 126 4.13 14.05 -3.03
N THR A 127 3.52 15.01 -2.37
CA THR A 127 3.62 15.25 -0.94
C THR A 127 2.29 14.92 -0.26
N LEU A 128 2.30 14.81 1.05
CA LEU A 128 1.07 14.57 1.81
C LEU A 128 0.00 15.64 1.54
N ALA A 129 0.43 16.88 1.26
CA ALA A 129 -0.46 17.99 0.94
C ALA A 129 -1.17 17.84 -0.41
N ASP A 130 -0.54 17.22 -1.43
CA ASP A 130 -1.06 17.22 -2.80
C ASP A 130 -1.37 15.83 -3.38
N ILE A 131 -0.96 14.77 -2.71
CA ILE A 131 -1.07 13.39 -3.24
C ILE A 131 -2.52 12.98 -3.55
N ALA A 132 -3.48 13.45 -2.75
CA ALA A 132 -4.89 13.12 -2.97
C ALA A 132 -5.40 13.71 -4.29
N GLU A 133 -5.08 14.96 -4.56
CA GLU A 133 -5.46 15.63 -5.80
C GLU A 133 -4.71 15.04 -7.01
N ARG A 134 -3.41 14.77 -6.87
CA ARG A 134 -2.62 14.12 -7.93
C ARG A 134 -3.18 12.73 -8.29
N ALA A 135 -3.53 11.93 -7.29
CA ALA A 135 -4.13 10.62 -7.52
C ALA A 135 -5.50 10.72 -8.22
N ARG A 136 -6.31 11.71 -7.84
CA ARG A 136 -7.61 12.00 -8.47
C ARG A 136 -7.43 12.41 -9.94
N GLN A 137 -6.53 13.33 -10.24
CA GLN A 137 -6.22 13.79 -11.60
C GLN A 137 -5.67 12.65 -12.47
N ALA A 138 -4.87 11.76 -11.89
CA ALA A 138 -4.36 10.57 -12.56
C ALA A 138 -5.41 9.46 -12.75
N GLY A 139 -6.64 9.65 -12.26
CA GLY A 139 -7.73 8.68 -12.36
C GLY A 139 -7.47 7.38 -11.58
N VAL A 140 -6.68 7.45 -10.49
CA VAL A 140 -6.38 6.27 -9.68
C VAL A 140 -7.65 5.77 -8.98
N ARG A 141 -7.87 4.46 -9.05
CA ARG A 141 -8.99 3.76 -8.41
C ARG A 141 -8.46 2.49 -7.71
N PRO A 142 -9.21 1.87 -6.82
CA PRO A 142 -8.88 0.54 -6.33
C PRO A 142 -8.67 -0.48 -7.48
N PRO A 143 -7.74 -1.44 -7.36
CA PRO A 143 -6.88 -1.66 -6.21
C PRO A 143 -5.63 -0.77 -6.23
N ALA A 144 -5.36 -0.11 -5.12
CA ALA A 144 -4.14 0.68 -4.95
C ALA A 144 -3.74 0.78 -3.47
N LEU A 145 -2.46 1.06 -3.23
CA LEU A 145 -1.87 1.28 -1.92
C LEU A 145 -1.33 2.70 -1.82
N VAL A 146 -1.39 3.27 -0.63
CA VAL A 146 -0.78 4.57 -0.33
C VAL A 146 0.45 4.35 0.55
N VAL A 147 1.57 4.97 0.20
CA VAL A 147 2.81 4.96 0.98
C VAL A 147 3.16 6.39 1.36
N VAL A 148 3.43 6.63 2.64
CA VAL A 148 3.82 7.95 3.16
C VAL A 148 5.13 7.82 3.92
N GLY A 149 6.11 8.66 3.60
CA GLY A 149 7.42 8.70 4.28
C GLY A 149 8.58 9.07 3.34
N GLU A 150 9.71 9.44 3.92
CA GLU A 150 10.91 9.86 3.19
C GLU A 150 11.45 8.83 2.21
N VAL A 151 11.18 7.55 2.44
CA VAL A 151 11.58 6.45 1.54
C VAL A 151 10.98 6.57 0.13
N VAL A 152 9.88 7.30 -0.02
CA VAL A 152 9.25 7.52 -1.33
C VAL A 152 10.18 8.25 -2.30
N ARG A 153 11.05 9.14 -1.81
CA ARG A 153 12.04 9.85 -2.64
C ARG A 153 13.03 8.91 -3.32
N LEU A 154 13.28 7.74 -2.73
CA LEU A 154 14.22 6.77 -3.31
C LEU A 154 13.71 6.19 -4.64
N ARG A 155 12.41 6.26 -4.91
CA ARG A 155 11.84 5.81 -6.17
C ARG A 155 12.47 6.49 -7.39
N GLU A 156 12.85 7.75 -7.31
CA GLU A 156 13.51 8.47 -8.42
C GLU A 156 14.76 7.76 -8.94
N ARG A 157 15.40 6.95 -8.08
CA ARG A 157 16.62 6.20 -8.42
C ARG A 157 16.38 4.69 -8.50
N LEU A 158 15.34 4.18 -7.84
CA LEU A 158 15.13 2.75 -7.66
C LEU A 158 13.95 2.19 -8.46
N ASN A 159 13.32 2.97 -9.34
CA ASN A 159 12.22 2.52 -10.18
C ASN A 159 12.70 1.55 -11.26
N TRP A 160 12.90 0.30 -10.90
CA TRP A 160 13.43 -0.74 -11.76
C TRP A 160 12.36 -1.41 -12.63
N PHE A 161 11.11 -1.44 -12.17
CA PHE A 161 10.06 -2.22 -12.81
C PHE A 161 9.39 -1.46 -13.96
N GLU A 162 8.96 -0.22 -13.70
CA GLU A 162 8.27 0.61 -14.69
C GLU A 162 9.22 1.17 -15.76
N TRP A 163 10.55 1.13 -15.53
CA TRP A 163 11.57 1.55 -16.50
C TRP A 163 12.02 0.42 -17.45
N ARG A 164 11.47 -0.77 -17.32
CA ARG A 164 11.80 -1.86 -18.25
C ARG A 164 11.36 -1.49 -19.68
N PRO A 165 12.17 -1.78 -20.72
CA PRO A 165 11.88 -1.37 -22.10
C PRO A 165 10.52 -1.83 -22.64
N LEU A 166 10.05 -2.99 -22.17
CA LEU A 166 8.77 -3.58 -22.61
C LEU A 166 7.66 -3.45 -21.55
N PHE A 167 7.89 -2.64 -20.50
CA PHE A 167 6.87 -2.46 -19.46
C PHE A 167 5.55 -1.91 -20.06
N GLY A 168 4.45 -2.54 -19.70
CA GLY A 168 3.11 -2.17 -20.20
C GLY A 168 2.85 -2.48 -21.67
N ARG A 169 3.80 -3.06 -22.39
CA ARG A 169 3.62 -3.45 -23.78
C ARG A 169 2.98 -4.84 -23.88
N ARG A 170 2.06 -4.98 -24.83
CA ARG A 170 1.51 -6.28 -25.22
C ARG A 170 2.31 -6.78 -26.43
N ILE A 171 2.88 -7.97 -26.32
CA ILE A 171 3.64 -8.60 -27.39
C ILE A 171 2.81 -9.74 -27.95
N VAL A 172 2.60 -9.75 -29.25
CA VAL A 172 1.94 -10.84 -29.97
C VAL A 172 3.03 -11.67 -30.65
N VAL A 173 3.05 -12.96 -30.33
CA VAL A 173 3.93 -13.94 -30.99
C VAL A 173 3.07 -14.74 -31.95
N THR A 174 3.37 -14.63 -33.24
CA THR A 174 2.57 -15.26 -34.34
C THR A 174 3.11 -16.61 -34.78
N ARG A 175 4.04 -17.22 -34.00
CA ARG A 175 4.58 -18.53 -34.33
C ARG A 175 3.55 -19.62 -34.08
N ALA A 176 3.36 -20.52 -35.07
CA ALA A 176 2.58 -21.74 -34.89
C ALA A 176 3.24 -22.62 -33.81
N ARG A 177 2.44 -23.26 -32.93
CA ARG A 177 2.91 -24.36 -32.10
C ARG A 177 3.08 -25.57 -33.00
N GLU A 178 4.27 -26.13 -33.07
CA GLU A 178 4.51 -27.49 -33.56
C GLU A 178 4.01 -28.50 -32.53
#